data_e5956d0a519458c2a995083353e53197
#
_entry.id   e5956d0a519458c2a995083353e53197
#
_cell.length_a   1.000
_cell.length_b   1.000
_cell.length_c   1.000
_cell.angle_alpha   90.00
_cell.angle_beta   90.00
_cell.angle_gamma   90.00
#
_symmetry.space_group_name_H-M   'P 1'
#
loop_
_entity.id
_entity.type
_entity.pdbx_description
1 polymer ?
#
loop_
_entity_poly.entity_id
_entity_poly.type
_entity_poly.pdbx_seq_one_letter_code
_entity_poly.pdbx_strand_id
1 'polypeptide(L)'
;MYFSTLVLASLATTCLSAPSVSADQQPIGASEPNTISSSWTKELISLHLHLITTESISGNEYDVGKWLSKYLKDDDWTIETQKVNNDSSRLNILAYPGKVRNPDLLISSHIDTVPPFYPYKIYSNDSETIISGRGSVDAKASVAAQIIATKKLLAEKKLKKDDVALLYVVGEEVHGDGMRAANALELTPKTIIFGEPTEGKLATRSANEVLVKSLSALMQLGLELPKSDKYGSTTINLGKIEGGVAGNVVAQNATAQIAIRIAAGTPDDIGKRVVEVIKEATEEFKLPGHEDEEMFEIVFAGKGYGPVDIDHDVEGFGTITVNYGTDIPNLEKLDGQKRYLYGPGSILVAHSDHEAITLTDLKTAVTDYEKLILHSFA
;
A
#
# COMPACT_ATOMS: atom_id res chain seq x y z
N MET A 1 3.68 -13.07 36.52
CA MET A 1 4.92 -12.74 35.81
C MET A 1 4.56 -12.26 34.43
N TYR A 2 4.95 -11.05 34.05
CA TYR A 2 4.40 -10.35 32.91
C TYR A 2 5.46 -10.05 31.89
N PHE A 3 5.10 -10.22 30.63
CA PHE A 3 5.86 -9.71 29.50
C PHE A 3 5.41 -8.28 29.21
N SER A 4 6.36 -7.41 28.96
CA SER A 4 6.05 -6.11 28.40
C SER A 4 5.49 -6.24 27.01
N THR A 5 4.52 -5.43 26.72
CA THR A 5 4.03 -5.23 25.37
C THR A 5 4.57 -3.91 24.90
N LEU A 6 5.55 -3.91 23.99
CA LEU A 6 5.85 -2.80 23.15
C LEU A 6 4.82 -2.84 22.02
N VAL A 7 3.82 -1.98 22.08
CA VAL A 7 2.85 -1.85 20.98
C VAL A 7 3.48 -0.89 19.99
N LEU A 8 3.95 -1.40 18.86
CA LEU A 8 4.17 -0.57 17.69
C LEU A 8 2.81 -0.19 17.12
N ALA A 9 2.37 1.01 17.37
CA ALA A 9 1.19 1.53 16.73
C ALA A 9 1.56 2.02 15.33
N SER A 10 1.33 1.21 14.35
CA SER A 10 1.42 1.40 12.92
C SER A 10 2.83 1.54 12.32
N LEU A 11 3.17 0.56 11.51
CA LEU A 11 4.11 0.70 10.43
C LEU A 11 3.29 1.23 9.25
N ALA A 12 3.31 2.53 9.01
CA ALA A 12 2.69 3.13 7.83
C ALA A 12 3.78 3.26 6.76
N THR A 13 3.70 2.45 5.72
CA THR A 13 4.48 2.69 4.52
C THR A 13 3.66 3.62 3.64
N THR A 14 4.01 4.89 3.63
CA THR A 14 3.54 5.82 2.61
C THR A 14 4.51 5.72 1.44
N CYS A 15 4.04 5.35 0.26
CA CYS A 15 4.67 5.84 -0.94
C CYS A 15 4.51 7.36 -0.85
N LEU A 16 5.61 8.07 -0.65
CA LEU A 16 5.69 9.49 -0.40
C LEU A 16 4.53 10.28 -1.03
N SER A 17 3.52 10.62 -0.23
CA SER A 17 2.83 11.87 -0.46
C SER A 17 3.85 12.95 -0.13
N ALA A 18 4.16 13.81 -1.09
CA ALA A 18 5.07 14.93 -0.87
C ALA A 18 4.71 15.62 0.45
N PRO A 19 5.70 15.97 1.27
CA PRO A 19 5.45 16.83 2.42
C PRO A 19 4.72 18.07 1.91
N SER A 20 3.72 18.51 2.65
CA SER A 20 3.12 19.82 2.42
C SER A 20 4.27 20.81 2.41
N VAL A 21 4.61 21.30 1.23
CA VAL A 21 5.72 22.24 1.03
C VAL A 21 5.37 23.48 1.82
N SER A 22 6.14 23.75 2.90
CA SER A 22 6.19 25.10 3.45
C SER A 22 6.61 26.02 2.30
N ALA A 23 5.97 27.18 2.18
CA ALA A 23 6.00 28.08 1.03
C ALA A 23 7.40 28.64 0.63
N ASP A 24 8.50 28.12 1.18
CA ASP A 24 9.85 28.67 1.02
C ASP A 24 10.90 27.73 0.40
N GLN A 25 10.49 26.51 -0.07
CA GLN A 25 11.43 25.67 -0.82
C GLN A 25 10.99 25.56 -2.28
N GLN A 26 11.61 26.35 -3.14
CA GLN A 26 11.54 26.14 -4.58
C GLN A 26 12.29 24.84 -4.92
N PRO A 27 11.66 23.92 -5.69
CA PRO A 27 12.33 22.73 -6.18
C PRO A 27 13.49 23.15 -7.09
N ILE A 28 14.68 22.63 -6.84
CA ILE A 28 15.83 22.79 -7.73
C ILE A 28 15.46 22.13 -9.06
N GLY A 29 15.23 22.96 -10.11
CA GLY A 29 14.97 22.47 -11.46
C GLY A 29 13.52 22.47 -11.93
N ALA A 30 12.59 23.11 -11.25
CA ALA A 30 11.26 23.39 -11.82
C ALA A 30 11.43 24.41 -12.97
N SER A 31 11.52 23.89 -14.22
CA SER A 31 11.14 24.69 -15.37
C SER A 31 9.72 25.19 -15.13
N GLU A 32 9.45 26.47 -15.46
CA GLU A 32 8.09 27.03 -15.45
C GLU A 32 7.07 25.99 -15.96
N PRO A 33 5.85 25.89 -15.38
CA PRO A 33 4.88 24.92 -15.83
C PRO A 33 4.69 25.13 -17.34
N ASN A 34 5.12 24.13 -18.14
CA ASN A 34 5.00 24.11 -19.58
C ASN A 34 3.51 24.11 -19.92
N THR A 35 2.88 25.28 -19.92
CA THR A 35 1.49 25.43 -20.35
C THR A 35 1.43 25.09 -21.84
N ILE A 36 0.72 23.98 -22.17
CA ILE A 36 0.45 23.63 -23.54
C ILE A 36 -0.37 24.76 -24.19
N SER A 37 -0.14 25.04 -25.48
CA SER A 37 -0.85 26.09 -26.17
C SER A 37 -2.37 25.86 -26.14
N SER A 38 -3.16 26.92 -26.30
CA SER A 38 -4.63 26.86 -26.28
C SER A 38 -5.22 25.90 -27.32
N SER A 39 -4.53 25.66 -28.45
CA SER A 39 -4.96 24.70 -29.47
C SER A 39 -4.80 23.25 -28.99
N TRP A 40 -3.66 22.90 -28.43
CA TRP A 40 -3.42 21.58 -27.88
C TRP A 40 -4.31 21.29 -26.67
N THR A 41 -4.58 22.30 -25.82
CA THR A 41 -5.52 22.15 -24.69
C THR A 41 -6.94 21.83 -25.19
N LYS A 42 -7.42 22.50 -26.24
CA LYS A 42 -8.74 22.19 -26.80
C LYS A 42 -8.81 20.79 -27.37
N GLU A 43 -7.77 20.35 -28.07
CA GLU A 43 -7.70 19.01 -28.64
C GLU A 43 -7.65 17.94 -27.53
N LEU A 44 -6.84 18.16 -26.49
CA LEU A 44 -6.78 17.28 -25.33
C LEU A 44 -8.14 17.10 -24.65
N ILE A 45 -8.83 18.20 -24.37
CA ILE A 45 -10.17 18.15 -23.74
C ILE A 45 -11.16 17.43 -24.66
N SER A 46 -11.15 17.71 -25.97
CA SER A 46 -12.03 17.05 -26.92
C SER A 46 -11.78 15.54 -27.03
N LEU A 47 -10.52 15.14 -27.09
CA LEU A 47 -10.13 13.71 -27.09
C LEU A 47 -10.56 13.02 -25.81
N HIS A 48 -10.25 13.59 -24.66
CA HIS A 48 -10.59 13.04 -23.35
C HIS A 48 -12.12 12.93 -23.16
N LEU A 49 -12.88 13.95 -23.57
CA LEU A 49 -14.34 13.94 -23.58
C LEU A 49 -14.88 12.74 -24.38
N HIS A 50 -14.40 12.53 -25.61
CA HIS A 50 -14.87 11.41 -26.44
C HIS A 50 -14.54 10.05 -25.81
N LEU A 51 -13.34 9.89 -25.29
CA LEU A 51 -12.94 8.65 -24.62
C LEU A 51 -13.85 8.33 -23.42
N ILE A 52 -14.20 9.34 -22.61
CA ILE A 52 -15.02 9.12 -21.40
C ILE A 52 -16.51 8.95 -21.76
N THR A 53 -17.04 9.72 -22.71
CA THR A 53 -18.46 9.62 -23.08
C THR A 53 -18.81 8.33 -23.79
N THR A 54 -17.81 7.67 -24.38
CA THR A 54 -17.99 6.33 -24.95
C THR A 54 -17.79 5.29 -23.84
N GLU A 55 -18.89 4.63 -23.44
CA GLU A 55 -18.83 3.55 -22.47
C GLU A 55 -17.89 2.45 -22.95
N SER A 56 -17.03 1.96 -22.04
CA SER A 56 -16.09 0.88 -22.33
C SER A 56 -15.78 0.04 -21.09
N ILE A 57 -16.82 -0.32 -20.34
CA ILE A 57 -16.66 -1.30 -19.27
C ILE A 57 -16.02 -2.55 -19.84
N SER A 58 -15.07 -3.16 -19.09
CA SER A 58 -14.33 -4.35 -19.54
C SER A 58 -15.25 -5.42 -20.12
N GLY A 59 -15.00 -5.82 -21.37
CA GLY A 59 -15.86 -6.68 -22.18
C GLY A 59 -16.75 -5.91 -23.17
N ASN A 60 -16.85 -4.58 -23.08
CA ASN A 60 -17.65 -3.72 -23.96
C ASN A 60 -16.82 -2.58 -24.56
N GLU A 61 -15.60 -2.88 -25.02
CA GLU A 61 -14.61 -1.86 -25.45
C GLU A 61 -14.69 -1.53 -26.95
N TYR A 62 -15.58 -2.18 -27.71
CA TYR A 62 -15.61 -2.08 -29.18
C TYR A 62 -15.76 -0.65 -29.71
N ASP A 63 -16.73 0.09 -29.18
CA ASP A 63 -17.06 1.42 -29.70
C ASP A 63 -15.95 2.42 -29.42
N VAL A 64 -15.35 2.41 -28.23
CA VAL A 64 -14.20 3.28 -27.92
C VAL A 64 -12.98 2.92 -28.76
N GLY A 65 -12.70 1.62 -28.94
CA GLY A 65 -11.59 1.16 -29.77
C GLY A 65 -11.75 1.52 -31.24
N LYS A 66 -12.96 1.35 -31.78
CA LYS A 66 -13.28 1.75 -33.16
C LYS A 66 -13.16 3.26 -33.37
N TRP A 67 -13.68 4.05 -32.43
CA TRP A 67 -13.59 5.49 -32.49
C TRP A 67 -12.12 5.96 -32.41
N LEU A 68 -11.35 5.45 -31.46
CA LEU A 68 -9.95 5.81 -31.28
C LEU A 68 -9.10 5.41 -32.50
N SER A 69 -9.33 4.23 -33.06
CA SER A 69 -8.68 3.78 -34.29
C SER A 69 -8.95 4.76 -35.45
N LYS A 70 -10.22 5.20 -35.59
CA LYS A 70 -10.59 6.18 -36.60
C LYS A 70 -9.93 7.54 -36.35
N TYR A 71 -9.96 8.03 -35.10
CA TYR A 71 -9.36 9.31 -34.73
C TYR A 71 -7.87 9.38 -35.11
N LEU A 72 -7.09 8.32 -34.76
CA LEU A 72 -5.67 8.27 -35.14
C LEU A 72 -5.45 8.10 -36.64
N LYS A 73 -6.29 7.30 -37.30
CA LYS A 73 -6.22 7.13 -38.76
C LYS A 73 -6.50 8.42 -39.52
N ASP A 74 -7.44 9.23 -39.06
CA ASP A 74 -7.77 10.54 -39.67
C ASP A 74 -6.60 11.52 -39.53
N ASP A 75 -5.66 11.27 -38.63
CA ASP A 75 -4.40 12.00 -38.41
C ASP A 75 -3.18 11.33 -39.07
N ASP A 76 -3.40 10.56 -40.12
CA ASP A 76 -2.38 9.86 -40.93
C ASP A 76 -1.55 8.77 -40.18
N TRP A 77 -2.07 8.21 -39.09
CA TRP A 77 -1.43 7.08 -38.43
C TRP A 77 -1.81 5.76 -39.09
N THR A 78 -0.84 4.84 -39.17
CA THR A 78 -1.11 3.45 -39.56
C THR A 78 -1.69 2.73 -38.33
N ILE A 79 -2.81 2.05 -38.54
CA ILE A 79 -3.54 1.34 -37.46
C ILE A 79 -3.56 -0.15 -37.76
N GLU A 80 -3.10 -0.93 -36.78
CA GLU A 80 -3.32 -2.37 -36.70
C GLU A 80 -4.22 -2.70 -35.52
N THR A 81 -5.17 -3.59 -35.71
CA THR A 81 -6.03 -4.09 -34.63
C THR A 81 -5.78 -5.57 -34.38
N GLN A 82 -5.68 -5.93 -33.12
CA GLN A 82 -5.48 -7.32 -32.68
C GLN A 82 -6.70 -7.79 -31.90
N LYS A 83 -7.30 -8.90 -32.31
CA LYS A 83 -8.39 -9.52 -31.57
C LYS A 83 -7.88 -10.14 -30.26
N VAL A 84 -8.58 -9.87 -29.18
CA VAL A 84 -8.31 -10.44 -27.87
C VAL A 84 -9.25 -11.62 -27.63
N ASN A 85 -8.70 -12.76 -27.25
CA ASN A 85 -9.45 -14.02 -27.04
C ASN A 85 -10.31 -14.46 -28.24
N ASN A 86 -9.86 -14.15 -29.49
CA ASN A 86 -10.60 -14.36 -30.73
C ASN A 86 -11.94 -13.62 -30.83
N ASP A 87 -12.20 -12.68 -29.95
CA ASP A 87 -13.41 -11.85 -29.98
C ASP A 87 -13.19 -10.63 -30.88
N SER A 88 -14.02 -10.51 -31.92
CA SER A 88 -13.94 -9.38 -32.87
C SER A 88 -14.46 -8.05 -32.30
N SER A 89 -15.12 -8.08 -31.15
CA SER A 89 -15.57 -6.91 -30.41
C SER A 89 -14.53 -6.37 -29.42
N ARG A 90 -13.49 -7.13 -29.14
CA ARG A 90 -12.42 -6.76 -28.20
C ARG A 90 -11.10 -6.63 -28.94
N LEU A 91 -10.68 -5.41 -29.19
CA LEU A 91 -9.54 -5.11 -30.07
C LEU A 91 -8.47 -4.27 -29.36
N ASN A 92 -7.26 -4.81 -29.29
CA ASN A 92 -6.08 -3.96 -29.04
C ASN A 92 -5.83 -3.09 -30.30
N ILE A 93 -5.28 -1.91 -30.09
CA ILE A 93 -4.95 -0.95 -31.12
C ILE A 93 -3.45 -0.69 -31.09
N LEU A 94 -2.76 -1.08 -32.16
CA LEU A 94 -1.38 -0.66 -32.40
C LEU A 94 -1.40 0.45 -33.45
N ALA A 95 -0.86 1.62 -33.09
CA ALA A 95 -0.84 2.79 -33.97
C ALA A 95 0.58 3.35 -34.09
N TYR A 96 1.04 3.63 -35.29
CA TYR A 96 2.36 4.21 -35.54
C TYR A 96 2.30 5.26 -36.66
N PRO A 97 2.93 6.45 -36.46
CA PRO A 97 2.81 7.58 -37.38
C PRO A 97 3.75 7.50 -38.58
N GLY A 98 4.73 6.60 -38.54
CA GLY A 98 5.74 6.40 -39.57
C GLY A 98 5.56 5.11 -40.36
N LYS A 99 6.69 4.57 -40.84
CA LYS A 99 6.76 3.29 -41.55
C LYS A 99 7.25 2.14 -40.67
N VAL A 100 7.85 2.46 -39.53
CA VAL A 100 8.40 1.50 -38.59
C VAL A 100 7.31 1.04 -37.64
N ARG A 101 6.89 -0.22 -37.79
CA ARG A 101 5.87 -0.86 -36.95
C ARG A 101 6.35 -1.16 -35.53
N ASN A 102 7.61 -1.44 -35.39
CA ASN A 102 8.26 -1.83 -34.13
C ASN A 102 9.42 -0.88 -33.81
N PRO A 103 9.14 0.35 -33.38
CA PRO A 103 10.16 1.32 -33.04
C PRO A 103 10.78 1.07 -31.65
N ASP A 104 11.84 1.81 -31.33
CA ASP A 104 12.53 1.72 -30.04
C ASP A 104 11.67 2.19 -28.85
N LEU A 105 10.66 3.06 -29.07
CA LEU A 105 9.75 3.57 -28.05
C LEU A 105 8.31 3.10 -28.30
N LEU A 106 7.75 2.40 -27.31
CA LEU A 106 6.34 2.05 -27.23
C LEU A 106 5.68 2.81 -26.08
N ILE A 107 4.53 3.43 -26.33
CA ILE A 107 3.73 4.08 -25.30
C ILE A 107 2.41 3.33 -25.22
N SER A 108 2.00 2.93 -24.01
CA SER A 108 0.86 2.05 -23.81
C SER A 108 -0.03 2.52 -22.67
N SER A 109 -1.31 2.18 -22.75
CA SER A 109 -2.30 2.29 -21.68
C SER A 109 -3.51 1.43 -22.04
N HIS A 110 -4.51 1.33 -21.15
CA HIS A 110 -5.74 0.64 -21.43
C HIS A 110 -6.90 1.58 -21.75
N ILE A 111 -7.93 1.04 -22.43
CA ILE A 111 -9.12 1.79 -22.84
C ILE A 111 -10.42 1.28 -22.24
N ASP A 112 -10.37 0.20 -21.48
CA ASP A 112 -11.48 -0.29 -20.68
C ASP A 112 -11.56 0.42 -19.32
N THR A 113 -12.68 0.21 -18.64
CA THR A 113 -12.95 0.79 -17.32
C THR A 113 -13.75 -0.19 -16.45
N VAL A 114 -13.64 -0.05 -15.13
CA VAL A 114 -14.52 -0.77 -14.19
C VAL A 114 -15.97 -0.27 -14.24
N PRO A 115 -16.97 -1.13 -13.92
CA PRO A 115 -18.35 -0.68 -13.70
C PRO A 115 -18.49 0.11 -12.39
N PRO A 116 -19.59 0.90 -12.22
CA PRO A 116 -20.56 1.29 -13.23
C PRO A 116 -20.08 2.45 -14.11
N PHE A 117 -20.71 2.62 -15.28
CA PHE A 117 -20.48 3.79 -16.12
C PHE A 117 -20.97 5.07 -15.43
N TYR A 118 -20.13 6.10 -15.45
CA TYR A 118 -20.46 7.45 -15.02
C TYR A 118 -20.26 8.43 -16.18
N PRO A 119 -21.27 9.25 -16.53
CA PRO A 119 -21.19 10.19 -17.64
C PRO A 119 -20.16 11.30 -17.34
N TYR A 120 -19.58 11.81 -18.42
CA TYR A 120 -18.69 12.95 -18.38
C TYR A 120 -19.39 14.20 -17.80
N LYS A 121 -18.70 14.89 -16.91
CA LYS A 121 -19.09 16.20 -16.37
C LYS A 121 -17.87 17.10 -16.29
N ILE A 122 -18.05 18.38 -16.57
CA ILE A 122 -17.05 19.41 -16.33
C ILE A 122 -17.68 20.51 -15.47
N TYR A 123 -16.99 20.88 -14.42
CA TYR A 123 -17.42 21.95 -13.51
C TYR A 123 -16.20 22.68 -12.97
N SER A 124 -16.39 23.92 -12.52
CA SER A 124 -15.32 24.69 -11.90
C SER A 124 -15.65 24.90 -10.42
N ASN A 125 -14.64 24.77 -9.58
CA ASN A 125 -14.65 25.30 -8.23
C ASN A 125 -13.85 26.61 -8.21
N ASP A 126 -13.69 27.24 -7.04
CA ASP A 126 -13.08 28.57 -6.89
C ASP A 126 -11.63 28.66 -7.41
N SER A 127 -10.97 27.54 -7.65
CA SER A 127 -9.55 27.48 -8.02
C SER A 127 -9.27 26.73 -9.33
N GLU A 128 -10.09 25.73 -9.71
CA GLU A 128 -9.77 24.81 -10.82
C GLU A 128 -10.99 24.36 -11.61
N THR A 129 -10.75 23.93 -12.85
CA THR A 129 -11.72 23.21 -13.67
C THR A 129 -11.55 21.72 -13.45
N ILE A 130 -12.62 21.06 -13.01
CA ILE A 130 -12.63 19.63 -12.70
C ILE A 130 -13.38 18.88 -13.79
N ILE A 131 -12.79 17.77 -14.24
CA ILE A 131 -13.39 16.83 -15.19
C ILE A 131 -13.66 15.53 -14.44
N SER A 132 -14.91 15.06 -14.48
CA SER A 132 -15.31 13.81 -13.86
C SER A 132 -16.05 12.88 -14.82
N GLY A 133 -16.06 11.59 -14.53
CA GLY A 133 -16.68 10.52 -15.32
C GLY A 133 -15.89 9.23 -15.16
N ARG A 134 -16.48 8.08 -15.48
CA ARG A 134 -15.76 6.82 -15.44
C ARG A 134 -14.63 6.81 -16.49
N GLY A 135 -13.38 6.53 -16.06
CA GLY A 135 -12.19 6.60 -16.89
C GLY A 135 -11.55 7.99 -16.97
N SER A 136 -12.11 9.03 -16.30
CA SER A 136 -11.52 10.38 -16.32
C SER A 136 -10.11 10.45 -15.72
N VAL A 137 -9.73 9.44 -14.95
CA VAL A 137 -8.41 9.26 -14.37
C VAL A 137 -7.82 7.94 -14.88
N ASP A 138 -8.51 6.84 -14.69
CA ASP A 138 -8.05 5.48 -14.93
C ASP A 138 -8.74 4.85 -16.16
N ALA A 139 -8.01 4.68 -17.31
CA ALA A 139 -6.72 5.34 -17.59
C ALA A 139 -6.84 6.23 -18.85
N LYS A 140 -8.08 6.65 -19.22
CA LYS A 140 -8.33 7.42 -20.45
C LYS A 140 -7.69 8.82 -20.41
N ALA A 141 -7.39 9.35 -19.20
CA ALA A 141 -6.55 10.54 -19.06
C ALA A 141 -5.15 10.31 -19.60
N SER A 142 -4.54 9.18 -19.26
CA SER A 142 -3.24 8.78 -19.78
C SER A 142 -3.27 8.57 -21.28
N VAL A 143 -4.28 7.88 -21.81
CA VAL A 143 -4.47 7.72 -23.26
C VAL A 143 -4.50 9.06 -23.98
N ALA A 144 -5.31 9.99 -23.51
CA ALA A 144 -5.44 11.33 -24.13
C ALA A 144 -4.12 12.11 -24.05
N ALA A 145 -3.48 12.13 -22.88
CA ALA A 145 -2.23 12.85 -22.67
C ALA A 145 -1.08 12.28 -23.51
N GLN A 146 -0.96 10.95 -23.61
CA GLN A 146 0.04 10.26 -24.43
C GLN A 146 -0.11 10.63 -25.91
N ILE A 147 -1.32 10.60 -26.44
CA ILE A 147 -1.59 10.94 -27.84
C ILE A 147 -1.22 12.40 -28.11
N ILE A 148 -1.69 13.34 -27.29
CA ILE A 148 -1.44 14.77 -27.50
C ILE A 148 0.05 15.10 -27.33
N ALA A 149 0.73 14.53 -26.34
CA ALA A 149 2.17 14.72 -26.15
C ALA A 149 2.96 14.21 -27.37
N THR A 150 2.62 13.03 -27.88
CA THR A 150 3.27 12.46 -29.07
C THR A 150 3.02 13.32 -30.31
N LYS A 151 1.78 13.71 -30.58
CA LYS A 151 1.43 14.59 -31.71
C LYS A 151 2.17 15.91 -31.62
N LYS A 152 2.21 16.54 -30.46
CA LYS A 152 2.93 17.80 -30.23
C LYS A 152 4.42 17.66 -30.52
N LEU A 153 5.09 16.63 -29.99
CA LEU A 153 6.51 16.41 -30.24
C LEU A 153 6.84 16.12 -31.71
N LEU A 154 5.96 15.40 -32.42
CA LEU A 154 6.06 15.19 -33.88
C LEU A 154 5.91 16.49 -34.64
N ALA A 155 4.94 17.33 -34.29
CA ALA A 155 4.71 18.65 -34.93
C ALA A 155 5.89 19.60 -34.69
N GLU A 156 6.48 19.56 -33.50
CA GLU A 156 7.66 20.35 -33.14
C GLU A 156 8.97 19.75 -33.68
N LYS A 157 8.93 18.61 -34.39
CA LYS A 157 10.09 17.87 -34.91
C LYS A 157 11.10 17.46 -33.84
N LYS A 158 10.64 17.33 -32.60
CA LYS A 158 11.44 16.82 -31.45
C LYS A 158 11.43 15.29 -31.39
N LEU A 159 10.46 14.66 -32.04
CA LEU A 159 10.31 13.22 -32.17
C LEU A 159 10.13 12.91 -33.67
N LYS A 160 10.72 11.83 -34.16
CA LYS A 160 10.52 11.38 -35.54
C LYS A 160 9.38 10.36 -35.60
N LYS A 161 8.69 10.30 -36.72
CA LYS A 161 7.55 9.40 -36.94
C LYS A 161 7.93 7.92 -36.79
N ASP A 162 9.17 7.56 -37.13
CA ASP A 162 9.66 6.16 -37.04
C ASP A 162 10.22 5.77 -35.66
N ASP A 163 10.23 6.68 -34.69
CA ASP A 163 10.82 6.42 -33.35
C ASP A 163 9.77 5.93 -32.32
N VAL A 164 8.45 6.02 -32.64
CA VAL A 164 7.38 5.77 -31.65
C VAL A 164 6.20 4.99 -32.22
N ALA A 165 5.63 4.12 -31.38
CA ALA A 165 4.31 3.53 -31.57
C ALA A 165 3.46 3.64 -30.29
N LEU A 166 2.14 3.61 -30.46
CA LEU A 166 1.16 3.59 -29.38
C LEU A 166 0.48 2.22 -29.37
N LEU A 167 0.33 1.63 -28.20
CA LEU A 167 -0.42 0.39 -28.01
C LEU A 167 -1.50 0.59 -26.95
N TYR A 168 -2.76 0.57 -27.35
CA TYR A 168 -3.88 0.66 -26.45
C TYR A 168 -4.58 -0.67 -26.34
N VAL A 169 -4.71 -1.17 -25.11
CA VAL A 169 -5.19 -2.52 -24.83
C VAL A 169 -6.55 -2.51 -24.16
N VAL A 170 -7.23 -3.67 -24.17
CA VAL A 170 -8.54 -3.91 -23.56
C VAL A 170 -8.43 -4.92 -22.41
N GLY A 171 -9.35 -4.84 -21.44
CA GLY A 171 -9.49 -5.85 -20.39
C GLY A 171 -8.38 -5.81 -19.34
N GLU A 172 -7.75 -4.67 -19.12
CA GLU A 172 -6.79 -4.47 -18.05
C GLU A 172 -7.46 -4.65 -16.69
N GLU A 173 -8.59 -4.01 -16.47
CA GLU A 173 -9.35 -3.90 -15.23
C GLU A 173 -9.90 -5.24 -14.68
N VAL A 174 -9.80 -6.31 -15.45
CA VAL A 174 -10.30 -7.63 -15.05
C VAL A 174 -9.22 -8.70 -15.04
N HIS A 175 -8.52 -8.94 -16.14
CA HIS A 175 -7.56 -10.03 -16.25
C HIS A 175 -6.28 -9.67 -17.02
N GLY A 176 -6.19 -8.48 -17.63
CA GLY A 176 -5.06 -8.08 -18.48
C GLY A 176 -4.98 -8.84 -19.80
N ASP A 177 -6.14 -9.30 -20.32
CA ASP A 177 -6.20 -10.13 -21.53
C ASP A 177 -5.60 -9.45 -22.75
N GLY A 178 -5.85 -8.13 -22.89
CA GLY A 178 -5.32 -7.33 -23.98
C GLY A 178 -3.78 -7.31 -23.99
N MET A 179 -3.17 -7.02 -22.85
CA MET A 179 -1.70 -6.99 -22.75
C MET A 179 -1.09 -8.38 -22.96
N ARG A 180 -1.74 -9.44 -22.44
CA ARG A 180 -1.29 -10.82 -22.72
C ARG A 180 -1.34 -11.15 -24.21
N ALA A 181 -2.42 -10.76 -24.89
CA ALA A 181 -2.55 -10.94 -26.34
C ALA A 181 -1.49 -10.14 -27.09
N ALA A 182 -1.12 -8.95 -26.62
CA ALA A 182 -0.13 -8.08 -27.24
C ALA A 182 1.26 -8.73 -27.35
N ASN A 183 1.60 -9.70 -26.52
CA ASN A 183 2.84 -10.49 -26.68
C ASN A 183 2.95 -11.15 -28.06
N ALA A 184 1.83 -11.54 -28.68
CA ALA A 184 1.81 -12.12 -30.04
C ALA A 184 2.01 -11.06 -31.15
N LEU A 185 2.08 -9.77 -30.85
CA LEU A 185 2.49 -8.73 -31.80
C LEU A 185 4.00 -8.73 -32.05
N GLU A 186 4.77 -9.45 -31.23
CA GLU A 186 6.23 -9.58 -31.33
C GLU A 186 6.96 -8.22 -31.38
N LEU A 187 6.46 -7.25 -30.60
CA LEU A 187 7.10 -5.94 -30.48
C LEU A 187 8.33 -6.06 -29.55
N THR A 188 9.41 -5.38 -29.92
CA THR A 188 10.69 -5.41 -29.18
C THR A 188 11.23 -4.01 -28.90
N PRO A 189 10.42 -3.09 -28.33
CA PRO A 189 10.88 -1.74 -28.03
C PRO A 189 11.99 -1.76 -26.97
N LYS A 190 12.90 -0.80 -27.01
CA LYS A 190 13.91 -0.59 -25.95
C LYS A 190 13.31 0.07 -24.72
N THR A 191 12.27 0.88 -24.92
CA THR A 191 11.59 1.59 -23.84
C THR A 191 10.08 1.47 -24.00
N ILE A 192 9.38 1.20 -22.90
CA ILE A 192 7.93 1.20 -22.85
C ILE A 192 7.49 2.18 -21.76
N ILE A 193 6.52 3.05 -22.09
CA ILE A 193 5.88 3.96 -21.13
C ILE A 193 4.44 3.49 -20.94
N PHE A 194 4.11 3.01 -19.75
CA PHE A 194 2.74 2.64 -19.38
C PHE A 194 2.03 3.84 -18.75
N GLY A 195 0.78 4.06 -19.11
CA GLY A 195 -0.05 5.16 -18.60
C GLY A 195 -1.07 4.66 -17.60
N GLU A 196 -0.87 5.06 -16.34
CA GLU A 196 -1.71 4.77 -15.19
C GLU A 196 -1.79 6.00 -14.26
N PRO A 197 -2.76 6.09 -13.33
CA PRO A 197 -2.83 7.18 -12.37
C PRO A 197 -1.74 7.08 -11.30
N THR A 198 -0.71 7.89 -11.41
CA THR A 198 0.46 7.89 -10.52
C THR A 198 0.71 9.24 -9.85
N GLU A 199 -0.32 10.10 -9.74
CA GLU A 199 -0.21 11.46 -9.18
C GLU A 199 0.84 12.34 -9.89
N GLY A 200 1.09 12.08 -11.18
CA GLY A 200 2.12 12.77 -11.96
C GLY A 200 3.56 12.42 -11.60
N LYS A 201 3.77 11.31 -10.89
CA LYS A 201 5.09 10.81 -10.47
C LYS A 201 5.43 9.52 -11.22
N LEU A 202 6.72 9.18 -11.30
CA LEU A 202 7.12 7.85 -11.76
C LEU A 202 6.91 6.85 -10.63
N ALA A 203 6.06 5.84 -10.88
CA ALA A 203 5.83 4.77 -9.93
C ALA A 203 7.05 3.87 -9.83
N THR A 204 7.45 3.53 -8.61
CA THR A 204 8.63 2.70 -8.35
C THR A 204 8.26 1.33 -7.84
N ARG A 205 7.46 1.26 -6.77
CA ARG A 205 7.05 0.01 -6.12
C ARG A 205 5.73 0.17 -5.36
N SER A 206 5.15 -0.96 -4.98
CA SER A 206 3.96 -1.03 -4.14
C SER A 206 4.31 -0.87 -2.66
N ALA A 207 3.54 -0.10 -1.89
CA ALA A 207 3.68 -0.01 -0.44
C ALA A 207 3.54 -1.38 0.25
N ASN A 208 2.72 -2.29 -0.30
CA ASN A 208 2.60 -3.65 0.20
C ASN A 208 3.90 -4.45 0.10
N GLU A 209 4.71 -4.26 -0.94
CA GLU A 209 6.01 -4.95 -1.07
C GLU A 209 6.98 -4.51 0.03
N VAL A 210 7.07 -3.21 0.29
CA VAL A 210 7.89 -2.64 1.37
C VAL A 210 7.42 -3.17 2.72
N LEU A 211 6.11 -3.19 2.98
CA LEU A 211 5.55 -3.71 4.22
C LEU A 211 5.85 -5.20 4.40
N VAL A 212 5.62 -6.03 3.38
CA VAL A 212 5.88 -7.48 3.44
C VAL A 212 7.35 -7.77 3.73
N LYS A 213 8.27 -7.03 3.11
CA LYS A 213 9.71 -7.16 3.36
C LYS A 213 10.05 -6.80 4.80
N SER A 214 9.51 -5.68 5.31
CA SER A 214 9.68 -5.23 6.70
C SER A 214 9.17 -6.26 7.69
N LEU A 215 7.97 -6.80 7.48
CA LEU A 215 7.38 -7.82 8.36
C LEU A 215 8.16 -9.13 8.32
N SER A 216 8.65 -9.54 7.16
CA SER A 216 9.51 -10.72 7.03
C SER A 216 10.80 -10.58 7.85
N ALA A 217 11.45 -9.42 7.77
CA ALA A 217 12.65 -9.13 8.56
C ALA A 217 12.37 -9.12 10.07
N LEU A 218 11.24 -8.56 10.49
CA LEU A 218 10.83 -8.59 11.90
C LEU A 218 10.55 -10.00 12.41
N MET A 219 9.96 -10.87 11.61
CA MET A 219 9.74 -12.27 12.00
C MET A 219 11.08 -13.00 12.20
N GLN A 220 12.09 -12.74 11.37
CA GLN A 220 13.43 -13.28 11.56
C GLN A 220 14.10 -12.71 12.82
N LEU A 221 14.01 -11.39 13.03
CA LEU A 221 14.49 -10.75 14.25
C LEU A 221 13.91 -11.42 15.52
N GLY A 222 12.63 -11.81 15.50
CA GLY A 222 11.98 -12.50 16.62
C GLY A 222 12.70 -13.76 17.08
N LEU A 223 13.44 -14.43 16.20
CA LEU A 223 14.25 -15.62 16.54
C LEU A 223 15.56 -15.27 17.24
N GLU A 224 16.05 -14.05 17.07
CA GLU A 224 17.34 -13.54 17.56
C GLU A 224 17.19 -12.70 18.84
N LEU A 225 15.97 -12.25 19.15
CA LEU A 225 15.71 -11.40 20.31
C LEU A 225 16.06 -12.09 21.63
N PRO A 226 16.43 -11.31 22.65
CA PRO A 226 16.84 -11.84 23.95
C PRO A 226 15.81 -12.78 24.55
N LYS A 227 16.30 -13.84 25.22
CA LYS A 227 15.53 -14.86 25.92
C LYS A 227 15.84 -14.81 27.41
N SER A 228 14.90 -15.26 28.20
CA SER A 228 15.06 -15.39 29.65
C SER A 228 14.74 -16.81 30.08
N ASP A 229 15.57 -17.40 30.92
CA ASP A 229 15.30 -18.73 31.51
C ASP A 229 13.99 -18.74 32.31
N LYS A 230 13.65 -17.60 32.89
CA LYS A 230 12.45 -17.44 33.72
C LYS A 230 11.21 -17.12 32.88
N TYR A 231 11.35 -16.30 31.81
CA TYR A 231 10.22 -15.74 31.04
C TYR A 231 10.10 -16.29 29.63
N GLY A 232 11.03 -17.14 29.21
CA GLY A 232 11.06 -17.71 27.87
C GLY A 232 11.60 -16.75 26.82
N SER A 233 11.04 -16.78 25.61
CA SER A 233 11.49 -15.97 24.48
C SER A 233 10.71 -14.65 24.37
N THR A 234 11.41 -13.58 24.00
CA THR A 234 10.77 -12.39 23.46
C THR A 234 10.03 -12.76 22.18
N THR A 235 8.79 -12.32 22.03
CA THR A 235 7.94 -12.69 20.88
C THR A 235 7.44 -11.47 20.14
N ILE A 236 7.30 -11.61 18.82
CA ILE A 236 6.69 -10.62 17.94
C ILE A 236 5.35 -11.16 17.44
N ASN A 237 4.28 -10.40 17.61
CA ASN A 237 2.95 -10.72 17.12
C ASN A 237 2.51 -9.68 16.11
N LEU A 238 2.19 -10.12 14.88
CA LEU A 238 1.61 -9.28 13.84
C LEU A 238 0.09 -9.24 14.06
N GLY A 239 -0.37 -8.22 14.80
CA GLY A 239 -1.76 -8.14 15.25
C GLY A 239 -2.73 -7.69 14.15
N LYS A 240 -2.32 -6.75 13.28
CA LYS A 240 -3.13 -6.25 12.18
C LYS A 240 -2.23 -5.86 11.01
N ILE A 241 -2.67 -6.17 9.80
CA ILE A 241 -1.99 -5.80 8.56
C ILE A 241 -3.06 -5.30 7.60
N GLU A 242 -2.86 -4.13 7.02
CA GLU A 242 -3.75 -3.51 6.05
C GLU A 242 -2.93 -2.88 4.93
N GLY A 243 -3.39 -2.98 3.69
CA GLY A 243 -2.75 -2.34 2.55
C GLY A 243 -3.47 -2.61 1.24
N GLY A 244 -3.56 -1.57 0.40
CA GLY A 244 -4.27 -1.63 -0.86
C GLY A 244 -5.80 -1.61 -0.74
N VAL A 245 -6.47 -1.53 -1.87
CA VAL A 245 -7.93 -1.45 -1.99
C VAL A 245 -8.51 -2.55 -2.86
N ALA A 246 -7.72 -3.10 -3.79
CA ALA A 246 -8.10 -4.21 -4.67
C ALA A 246 -6.85 -4.96 -5.14
N GLY A 247 -7.02 -6.21 -5.60
CA GLY A 247 -5.91 -7.07 -6.01
C GLY A 247 -5.15 -6.61 -7.26
N ASN A 248 -5.78 -5.79 -8.08
CA ASN A 248 -5.23 -5.19 -9.29
C ASN A 248 -4.80 -3.73 -9.11
N VAL A 249 -4.83 -3.20 -7.89
CA VAL A 249 -4.44 -1.82 -7.58
C VAL A 249 -3.16 -1.81 -6.79
N VAL A 250 -2.15 -1.08 -7.27
CA VAL A 250 -0.89 -0.85 -6.55
C VAL A 250 -1.17 -0.06 -5.27
N ALA A 251 -0.82 -0.63 -4.13
CA ALA A 251 -1.06 -0.01 -2.84
C ALA A 251 -0.17 1.23 -2.65
N GLN A 252 -0.78 2.39 -2.43
CA GLN A 252 -0.06 3.62 -2.06
C GLN A 252 0.36 3.60 -0.60
N ASN A 253 -0.49 3.03 0.27
CA ASN A 253 -0.25 2.95 1.69
C ASN A 253 -0.46 1.51 2.17
N ALA A 254 0.37 1.11 3.14
CA ALA A 254 0.22 -0.13 3.85
C ALA A 254 0.60 0.08 5.33
N THR A 255 -0.11 -0.58 6.23
CA THR A 255 0.10 -0.43 7.67
C THR A 255 0.13 -1.78 8.38
N ALA A 256 0.88 -1.86 9.48
CA ALA A 256 0.82 -3.00 10.38
C ALA A 256 0.83 -2.53 11.84
N GLN A 257 0.08 -3.24 12.68
CA GLN A 257 0.16 -3.12 14.14
C GLN A 257 0.86 -4.36 14.69
N ILE A 258 1.90 -4.12 15.46
CA ILE A 258 2.80 -5.16 15.93
C ILE A 258 2.90 -5.05 17.44
N ALA A 259 2.76 -6.17 18.14
CA ALA A 259 3.00 -6.27 19.57
C ALA A 259 4.26 -7.09 19.84
N ILE A 260 5.19 -6.54 20.61
CA ILE A 260 6.41 -7.23 21.04
C ILE A 260 6.34 -7.48 22.54
N ARG A 261 6.38 -8.76 22.94
CA ARG A 261 6.42 -9.16 24.34
C ARG A 261 7.85 -9.44 24.74
N ILE A 262 8.41 -8.58 25.57
CA ILE A 262 9.83 -8.59 25.94
C ILE A 262 10.05 -9.53 27.12
N ALA A 263 10.81 -10.61 26.92
CA ALA A 263 11.19 -11.54 27.97
C ALA A 263 12.52 -11.18 28.66
N ALA A 264 13.38 -10.46 27.95
CA ALA A 264 14.67 -9.95 28.45
C ALA A 264 15.10 -8.72 27.63
N GLY A 265 15.98 -7.89 28.17
CA GLY A 265 16.42 -6.65 27.60
C GLY A 265 15.47 -5.48 27.93
N THR A 266 15.69 -4.34 27.29
CA THR A 266 14.88 -3.14 27.51
C THR A 266 14.02 -2.82 26.29
N PRO A 267 12.88 -2.12 26.45
CA PRO A 267 12.06 -1.66 25.34
C PRO A 267 12.85 -0.79 24.34
N ASP A 268 13.74 0.06 24.86
CA ASP A 268 14.54 0.96 24.01
C ASP A 268 15.53 0.19 23.12
N ASP A 269 16.21 -0.83 23.66
CA ASP A 269 17.14 -1.65 22.87
C ASP A 269 16.42 -2.48 21.82
N ILE A 270 15.27 -3.07 22.19
CA ILE A 270 14.43 -3.81 21.25
C ILE A 270 13.88 -2.88 20.17
N GLY A 271 13.41 -1.69 20.56
CA GLY A 271 12.89 -0.69 19.62
C GLY A 271 13.94 -0.24 18.60
N LYS A 272 15.18 0.06 19.06
CA LYS A 272 16.30 0.38 18.16
C LYS A 272 16.55 -0.74 17.16
N ARG A 273 16.62 -1.97 17.64
CA ARG A 273 16.89 -3.15 16.81
C ARG A 273 15.78 -3.37 15.76
N VAL A 274 14.53 -3.12 16.14
CA VAL A 274 13.39 -3.15 15.21
C VAL A 274 13.55 -2.14 14.08
N VAL A 275 13.88 -0.89 14.41
CA VAL A 275 14.11 0.17 13.42
C VAL A 275 15.27 -0.18 12.49
N GLU A 276 16.40 -0.64 13.04
CA GLU A 276 17.58 -1.05 12.26
C GLU A 276 17.24 -2.13 11.25
N VAL A 277 16.60 -3.23 11.68
CA VAL A 277 16.28 -4.37 10.84
C VAL A 277 15.28 -3.97 9.72
N ILE A 278 14.32 -3.10 10.01
CA ILE A 278 13.40 -2.61 8.98
C ILE A 278 14.16 -1.75 7.96
N LYS A 279 15.03 -0.84 8.41
CA LYS A 279 15.85 0.00 7.53
C LYS A 279 16.76 -0.84 6.63
N GLU A 280 17.46 -1.82 7.19
CA GLU A 280 18.32 -2.73 6.44
C GLU A 280 17.52 -3.53 5.40
N ALA A 281 16.37 -4.08 5.78
CA ALA A 281 15.53 -4.88 4.90
C ALA A 281 14.89 -4.09 3.75
N THR A 282 14.74 -2.78 3.92
CA THR A 282 14.08 -1.90 2.94
C THR A 282 15.05 -1.00 2.17
N GLU A 283 16.37 -1.13 2.42
CA GLU A 283 17.39 -0.32 1.75
C GLU A 283 17.32 -0.42 0.22
N GLU A 284 17.02 -1.60 -0.32
CA GLU A 284 16.87 -1.83 -1.75
C GLU A 284 15.71 -1.05 -2.42
N PHE A 285 14.79 -0.51 -1.61
CA PHE A 285 13.64 0.26 -2.10
C PHE A 285 13.91 1.76 -2.19
N LYS A 286 15.03 2.23 -1.64
CA LYS A 286 15.43 3.63 -1.75
C LYS A 286 15.69 4.02 -3.19
N LEU A 287 15.30 5.24 -3.53
CA LEU A 287 15.48 5.78 -4.87
C LEU A 287 16.80 6.52 -4.98
N PRO A 288 17.52 6.41 -6.10
CA PRO A 288 18.70 7.24 -6.35
C PRO A 288 18.36 8.73 -6.25
N GLY A 289 19.09 9.46 -5.42
CA GLY A 289 18.86 10.88 -5.15
C GLY A 289 17.81 11.19 -4.06
N HIS A 290 17.23 10.15 -3.44
CA HIS A 290 16.26 10.25 -2.36
C HIS A 290 16.62 9.34 -1.18
N GLU A 291 17.91 9.08 -1.00
CA GLU A 291 18.43 8.15 0.02
C GLU A 291 18.11 8.61 1.45
N ASP A 292 17.93 9.90 1.66
CA ASP A 292 17.60 10.52 2.95
C ASP A 292 16.09 10.50 3.27
N GLU A 293 15.23 10.15 2.31
CA GLU A 293 13.78 10.11 2.51
C GLU A 293 13.34 8.82 3.22
N GLU A 294 12.57 8.97 4.30
CA GLU A 294 12.03 7.83 5.04
C GLU A 294 10.80 7.26 4.30
N MET A 295 10.87 5.99 3.88
CA MET A 295 9.78 5.29 3.19
C MET A 295 8.67 4.81 4.12
N PHE A 296 8.87 4.89 5.44
CA PHE A 296 7.94 4.41 6.45
C PHE A 296 8.04 5.28 7.72
N GLU A 297 6.96 5.30 8.44
CA GLU A 297 6.85 5.87 9.76
C GLU A 297 6.70 4.75 10.79
N ILE A 298 7.53 4.75 11.84
CA ILE A 298 7.43 3.82 12.96
C ILE A 298 7.03 4.61 14.20
N VAL A 299 5.84 4.33 14.71
CA VAL A 299 5.32 4.95 15.92
C VAL A 299 5.26 3.91 17.04
N PHE A 300 5.91 4.21 18.17
CA PHE A 300 5.85 3.39 19.37
C PHE A 300 4.72 3.89 20.29
N ALA A 301 3.80 3.01 20.66
CA ALA A 301 2.68 3.34 21.56
C ALA A 301 3.16 3.38 23.02
N GLY A 302 3.81 4.46 23.40
CA GLY A 302 4.35 4.66 24.75
C GLY A 302 5.75 4.07 24.94
N LYS A 303 6.25 4.11 26.18
CA LYS A 303 7.62 3.70 26.50
C LYS A 303 7.81 2.19 26.61
N GLY A 304 6.71 1.42 26.66
CA GLY A 304 6.78 0.00 27.01
C GLY A 304 7.31 -0.25 28.43
N TYR A 305 7.37 -1.48 28.82
CA TYR A 305 7.95 -1.90 30.11
C TYR A 305 8.59 -3.29 29.98
N GLY A 306 9.59 -3.57 30.79
CA GLY A 306 10.25 -4.88 30.90
C GLY A 306 9.44 -5.91 31.67
N PRO A 307 9.95 -7.13 31.86
CA PRO A 307 9.34 -8.13 32.71
C PRO A 307 9.05 -7.57 34.10
N VAL A 308 7.87 -7.89 34.65
CA VAL A 308 7.45 -7.41 35.96
C VAL A 308 7.38 -8.59 36.95
N ASP A 309 8.14 -8.50 38.02
CA ASP A 309 8.04 -9.47 39.14
C ASP A 309 6.83 -9.15 40.00
N ILE A 310 6.09 -10.21 40.36
CA ILE A 310 4.89 -10.15 41.18
C ILE A 310 5.11 -11.06 42.40
N ASP A 311 4.62 -10.61 43.55
CA ASP A 311 4.73 -11.38 44.79
C ASP A 311 3.90 -12.67 44.72
N HIS A 312 4.41 -13.75 45.29
CA HIS A 312 3.82 -15.10 45.26
C HIS A 312 4.14 -15.90 46.49
N ASP A 313 4.37 -15.22 47.60
CA ASP A 313 4.82 -15.77 48.90
C ASP A 313 3.66 -16.19 49.81
N VAL A 314 2.50 -16.53 49.26
CA VAL A 314 1.33 -16.99 50.01
C VAL A 314 1.28 -18.52 50.02
N GLU A 315 1.29 -19.12 51.21
CA GLU A 315 1.24 -20.57 51.35
C GLU A 315 -0.06 -21.17 50.85
N GLY A 316 0.05 -22.33 50.20
CA GLY A 316 -1.09 -23.06 49.64
C GLY A 316 -1.51 -22.64 48.24
N PHE A 317 -0.80 -21.68 47.61
CA PHE A 317 -1.00 -21.32 46.23
C PHE A 317 0.09 -21.86 45.31
N GLY A 318 -0.32 -22.46 44.20
CA GLY A 318 0.61 -22.76 43.11
C GLY A 318 0.99 -21.45 42.37
N THR A 319 2.13 -21.47 41.67
CA THR A 319 2.60 -20.33 40.89
C THR A 319 2.55 -20.59 39.40
N ILE A 320 2.26 -19.57 38.64
CA ILE A 320 2.23 -19.60 37.16
C ILE A 320 2.90 -18.37 36.60
N THR A 321 3.59 -18.53 35.47
CA THR A 321 4.05 -17.42 34.64
C THR A 321 3.00 -17.12 33.63
N VAL A 322 2.53 -15.84 33.58
CA VAL A 322 1.56 -15.37 32.61
C VAL A 322 2.21 -14.46 31.58
N ASN A 323 1.72 -14.48 30.36
CA ASN A 323 2.27 -13.77 29.20
C ASN A 323 1.24 -12.84 28.54
N TYR A 324 0.35 -12.26 29.31
CA TYR A 324 -0.63 -11.27 28.90
C TYR A 324 -0.48 -9.97 29.71
N GLY A 325 -1.02 -8.86 29.16
CA GLY A 325 -0.97 -7.55 29.83
C GLY A 325 -1.93 -7.45 31.00
N THR A 326 -1.57 -6.66 32.02
CA THR A 326 -2.44 -6.29 33.15
C THR A 326 -2.14 -4.86 33.59
N ASP A 327 -2.88 -4.34 34.54
CA ASP A 327 -2.68 -3.00 35.12
C ASP A 327 -1.50 -2.91 36.11
N ILE A 328 -0.91 -4.02 36.52
CA ILE A 328 0.18 -4.01 37.51
C ILE A 328 1.35 -3.10 37.12
N PRO A 329 1.88 -3.11 35.86
CA PRO A 329 2.94 -2.20 35.48
C PRO A 329 2.51 -0.74 35.37
N ASN A 330 1.21 -0.47 35.25
CA ASN A 330 0.66 0.87 35.14
C ASN A 330 0.52 1.57 36.51
N LEU A 331 0.54 0.81 37.59
CA LEU A 331 0.54 1.33 38.95
C LEU A 331 1.95 1.48 39.47
N GLU A 332 2.33 2.69 39.90
CA GLU A 332 3.60 2.94 40.56
C GLU A 332 3.75 2.06 41.81
N LYS A 333 4.88 1.37 41.93
CA LYS A 333 5.15 0.51 43.08
C LYS A 333 5.79 1.33 44.18
N LEU A 334 5.18 1.30 45.37
CA LEU A 334 5.75 1.90 46.57
C LEU A 334 6.72 0.91 47.27
N ASP A 335 7.67 1.45 48.03
CA ASP A 335 8.63 0.64 48.78
C ASP A 335 7.90 -0.27 49.76
N GLY A 336 8.27 -1.57 49.74
CA GLY A 336 7.66 -2.59 50.61
C GLY A 336 6.25 -3.02 50.21
N GLN A 337 5.67 -2.42 49.15
CA GLN A 337 4.34 -2.80 48.66
C GLN A 337 4.36 -4.19 48.07
N LYS A 338 3.46 -5.06 48.53
CA LYS A 338 3.18 -6.36 47.93
C LYS A 338 2.13 -6.25 46.84
N ARG A 339 2.33 -6.98 45.73
CA ARG A 339 1.40 -7.02 44.61
C ARG A 339 1.18 -8.46 44.18
N TYR A 340 -0.04 -8.94 44.34
CA TYR A 340 -0.45 -10.29 43.94
C TYR A 340 -1.34 -10.25 42.71
N LEU A 341 -1.22 -11.27 41.85
CA LEU A 341 -2.15 -11.50 40.75
C LEU A 341 -2.76 -12.90 40.94
N TYR A 342 -4.07 -12.92 41.07
CA TYR A 342 -4.84 -14.13 41.19
C TYR A 342 -6.20 -13.97 40.52
N GLY A 343 -6.73 -15.05 39.95
CA GLY A 343 -8.10 -15.14 39.45
C GLY A 343 -8.43 -16.52 38.96
N PRO A 344 -9.71 -16.94 39.02
CA PRO A 344 -10.16 -18.23 38.53
C PRO A 344 -10.25 -18.27 37.01
N GLY A 345 -10.27 -19.49 36.44
CA GLY A 345 -10.40 -19.67 35.00
C GLY A 345 -9.07 -19.60 34.25
N SER A 346 -9.14 -19.59 32.93
CA SER A 346 -7.97 -19.63 32.04
C SER A 346 -7.99 -18.52 30.99
N ILE A 347 -6.83 -17.88 30.79
CA ILE A 347 -6.63 -16.91 29.69
C ILE A 347 -6.83 -17.54 28.31
N LEU A 348 -6.69 -18.88 28.21
CA LEU A 348 -6.82 -19.58 26.93
C LEU A 348 -8.23 -19.57 26.35
N VAL A 349 -9.24 -19.34 27.20
CA VAL A 349 -10.64 -19.22 26.78
C VAL A 349 -11.14 -17.78 26.81
N ALA A 350 -10.43 -16.89 27.49
CA ALA A 350 -10.76 -15.48 27.50
C ALA A 350 -10.70 -14.88 26.09
N HIS A 351 -11.60 -13.92 25.78
CA HIS A 351 -11.76 -13.25 24.49
C HIS A 351 -12.15 -14.20 23.33
N SER A 352 -12.58 -15.42 23.64
CA SER A 352 -13.09 -16.36 22.65
C SER A 352 -14.62 -16.41 22.63
N ASP A 353 -15.21 -17.00 21.60
CA ASP A 353 -16.65 -17.24 21.48
C ASP A 353 -17.16 -18.38 22.38
N HIS A 354 -16.24 -19.07 23.06
CA HIS A 354 -16.52 -20.16 24.03
C HIS A 354 -15.97 -19.86 25.43
N GLU A 355 -15.78 -18.60 25.77
CA GLU A 355 -15.37 -18.17 27.10
C GLU A 355 -16.32 -18.69 28.18
N ALA A 356 -15.80 -19.45 29.16
CA ALA A 356 -16.56 -20.09 30.19
C ALA A 356 -15.73 -20.39 31.45
N ILE A 357 -16.40 -20.47 32.59
CA ILE A 357 -15.84 -20.86 33.86
C ILE A 357 -16.74 -21.90 34.56
N THR A 358 -16.16 -22.80 35.31
CA THR A 358 -16.96 -23.74 36.13
C THR A 358 -17.45 -23.10 37.42
N LEU A 359 -18.62 -23.52 37.89
CA LEU A 359 -19.13 -23.07 39.21
C LEU A 359 -18.19 -23.47 40.35
N THR A 360 -17.48 -24.59 40.20
CA THR A 360 -16.49 -25.04 41.17
C THR A 360 -15.34 -24.07 41.27
N ASP A 361 -14.73 -23.69 40.14
CA ASP A 361 -13.62 -22.72 40.10
C ASP A 361 -14.05 -21.37 40.69
N LEU A 362 -15.26 -20.92 40.34
CA LEU A 362 -15.79 -19.67 40.89
C LEU A 362 -15.97 -19.71 42.39
N LYS A 363 -16.44 -20.83 42.98
CA LYS A 363 -16.57 -21.01 44.44
C LYS A 363 -15.20 -21.11 45.11
N THR A 364 -14.26 -21.83 44.51
CA THR A 364 -12.89 -21.97 45.01
C THR A 364 -12.22 -20.61 45.11
N ALA A 365 -12.42 -19.75 44.07
CA ALA A 365 -11.84 -18.42 44.06
C ALA A 365 -12.27 -17.57 45.28
N VAL A 366 -13.51 -17.71 45.78
CA VAL A 366 -13.93 -16.99 46.99
C VAL A 366 -13.06 -17.35 48.17
N THR A 367 -12.85 -18.66 48.43
CA THR A 367 -12.02 -19.12 49.56
C THR A 367 -10.54 -18.77 49.39
N ASP A 368 -10.07 -18.72 48.17
CA ASP A 368 -8.70 -18.33 47.87
C ASP A 368 -8.48 -16.82 48.04
N TYR A 369 -9.45 -15.98 47.63
CA TYR A 369 -9.42 -14.55 47.95
C TYR A 369 -9.50 -14.29 49.47
N GLU A 370 -10.27 -15.07 50.24
CA GLU A 370 -10.28 -14.97 51.70
C GLU A 370 -8.86 -15.21 52.28
N LYS A 371 -8.14 -16.22 51.80
CA LYS A 371 -6.75 -16.52 52.23
C LYS A 371 -5.80 -15.36 51.84
N LEU A 372 -5.89 -14.84 50.62
CA LEU A 372 -5.06 -13.72 50.16
C LEU A 372 -5.30 -12.45 50.97
N ILE A 373 -6.56 -12.17 51.27
CA ILE A 373 -6.98 -11.00 52.08
C ILE A 373 -6.38 -11.16 53.50
N LEU A 374 -6.58 -12.30 54.12
CA LEU A 374 -6.05 -12.53 55.46
C LEU A 374 -4.52 -12.49 55.54
N HIS A 375 -3.83 -13.04 54.54
CA HIS A 375 -2.38 -12.93 54.39
C HIS A 375 -1.89 -11.49 54.31
N SER A 376 -2.67 -10.57 53.73
CA SER A 376 -2.28 -9.17 53.61
C SER A 376 -2.26 -8.43 54.96
N PHE A 377 -2.78 -9.02 56.03
CA PHE A 377 -2.79 -8.47 57.39
C PHE A 377 -1.91 -9.24 58.35
N ALA A 378 -1.24 -10.27 57.88
CA ALA A 378 -0.34 -11.10 58.68
C ALA A 378 1.09 -10.52 58.65
#